data_b6e8fa0885f721f4994f9b0fe3ff0246
#
_entry.id   b6e8fa0885f721f4994f9b0fe3ff0246
#
_cell.length_a   1.000
_cell.length_b   1.000
_cell.length_c   1.000
_cell.angle_alpha   90.00
_cell.angle_beta   90.00
_cell.angle_gamma   90.00
#
_symmetry.space_group_name_H-M   'P 1'
#
loop_
_entity.id
_entity.type
_entity.pdbx_description
1 polymer ?
#
loop_
_entity_poly.entity_id
_entity_poly.type
_entity_poly.pdbx_seq_one_letter_code
_entity_poly.pdbx_strand_id
1 'polypeptide(L)'
;ILPTAVTPETALATELRYSDSNYIEAVTASGAVERHQLADFARLKDNAQNFKNLRVYLNNENLKAIQPLVLVDMPGFDAPIENHNQAILNYLERGVFFVFLTSIEDGNITLSMKREIDNLQQIGKGFAFCISKTNLRAPDDVNAVQQKIAEQLEDDFDYTGQIALLDMDGGNNLKNILTAVNPDELFKLL
;
A
#
# COMPACT_ATOMS: atom_id res chain seq x y z
N ILE A 1 3.60 4.95 13.16
CA ILE A 1 2.13 4.92 12.93
C ILE A 1 1.80 6.20 12.18
N LEU A 2 1.28 6.07 10.96
CA LEU A 2 0.81 7.22 10.20
C LEU A 2 -0.49 7.74 10.82
N PRO A 3 -0.75 9.07 10.83
CA PRO A 3 -2.01 9.62 11.32
C PRO A 3 -3.18 9.06 10.51
N THR A 4 -4.27 8.75 11.17
CA THR A 4 -5.53 8.36 10.55
C THR A 4 -6.51 9.52 10.62
N ALA A 5 -7.07 9.93 9.50
CA ALA A 5 -8.14 10.91 9.45
C ALA A 5 -9.35 10.40 8.66
N VAL A 6 -10.47 11.07 8.82
CA VAL A 6 -11.79 10.67 8.28
C VAL A 6 -12.00 11.16 6.84
N THR A 7 -11.11 11.99 6.31
CA THR A 7 -11.16 12.54 4.94
C THR A 7 -10.18 11.83 4.01
N PRO A 8 -10.45 11.69 2.68
CA PRO A 8 -9.52 11.08 1.71
C PRO A 8 -8.23 11.90 1.68
N GLU A 9 -7.15 11.37 2.29
CA GLU A 9 -6.03 12.23 2.69
C GLU A 9 -4.73 11.99 1.95
N THR A 10 -4.63 10.95 1.13
CA THR A 10 -3.36 10.67 0.47
C THR A 10 -3.36 11.26 -0.94
N ALA A 11 -3.18 12.59 -1.02
CA ALA A 11 -2.90 13.23 -2.31
C ALA A 11 -1.45 13.00 -2.79
N LEU A 12 -0.60 12.41 -1.92
CA LEU A 12 0.84 12.33 -2.12
C LEU A 12 1.37 10.95 -1.73
N ALA A 13 1.99 10.25 -2.67
CA ALA A 13 2.62 8.96 -2.40
C ALA A 13 3.70 9.08 -1.29
N THR A 14 3.65 8.18 -0.31
CA THR A 14 4.56 8.19 0.84
C THR A 14 5.34 6.88 0.91
N GLU A 15 6.64 6.94 0.71
CA GLU A 15 7.55 5.80 0.83
C GLU A 15 7.96 5.60 2.29
N LEU A 16 7.82 4.39 2.82
CA LEU A 16 8.33 3.99 4.13
C LEU A 16 9.61 3.19 3.95
N ARG A 17 10.70 3.68 4.51
CA ARG A 17 12.05 3.14 4.37
C ARG A 17 12.70 2.89 5.73
N TYR A 18 13.51 1.85 5.81
CA TYR A 18 14.36 1.64 6.99
C TYR A 18 15.53 2.63 7.02
N SER A 19 15.83 3.14 8.22
CA SER A 19 17.06 3.88 8.54
C SER A 19 17.33 3.77 10.04
N ASP A 20 18.59 3.88 10.45
CA ASP A 20 18.97 3.93 11.87
C ASP A 20 18.49 5.20 12.58
N SER A 21 18.05 6.23 11.84
CA SER A 21 17.50 7.47 12.38
C SER A 21 16.17 7.82 11.72
N ASN A 22 15.30 8.51 12.46
CA ASN A 22 13.98 8.91 12.00
C ASN A 22 14.02 10.31 11.37
N TYR A 23 13.57 10.43 10.11
CA TYR A 23 13.44 11.70 9.40
C TYR A 23 12.55 11.57 8.17
N ILE A 24 12.23 12.69 7.54
CA ILE A 24 11.48 12.74 6.28
C ILE A 24 12.33 13.45 5.24
N GLU A 25 12.31 12.95 4.02
CA GLU A 25 12.73 13.65 2.82
C GLU A 25 11.48 14.00 2.01
N ALA A 26 11.26 15.28 1.78
CA ALA A 26 10.23 15.78 0.88
C ALA A 26 10.86 16.04 -0.49
N VAL A 27 10.40 15.36 -1.52
CA VAL A 27 10.89 15.51 -2.88
C VAL A 27 10.01 16.50 -3.60
N THR A 28 10.55 17.65 -3.98
CA THR A 28 9.82 18.69 -4.72
C THR A 28 9.53 18.28 -6.17
N ALA A 29 8.64 19.02 -6.84
CA ALA A 29 8.36 18.80 -8.27
C ALA A 29 9.62 18.95 -9.17
N SER A 30 10.58 19.79 -8.77
CA SER A 30 11.86 19.95 -9.46
C SER A 30 12.87 18.84 -9.19
N GLY A 31 12.56 17.91 -8.28
CA GLY A 31 13.45 16.84 -7.84
C GLY A 31 14.41 17.22 -6.70
N ALA A 32 14.34 18.44 -6.17
CA ALA A 32 15.10 18.83 -4.98
C ALA A 32 14.58 18.05 -3.75
N VAL A 33 15.49 17.75 -2.81
CA VAL A 33 15.17 16.99 -1.61
C VAL A 33 15.36 17.89 -0.40
N GLU A 34 14.29 18.03 0.39
CA GLU A 34 14.29 18.78 1.65
C GLU A 34 14.18 17.81 2.83
N ARG A 35 15.04 17.94 3.83
CA ARG A 35 15.03 17.09 5.03
C ARG A 35 14.27 17.75 6.16
N HIS A 36 13.35 16.98 6.77
CA HIS A 36 12.46 17.42 7.84
C HIS A 36 12.43 16.42 8.99
N GLN A 37 11.90 16.86 10.15
CA GLN A 37 11.64 16.00 11.29
C GLN A 37 10.32 15.23 11.13
N LEU A 38 10.14 14.09 11.81
CA LEU A 38 8.87 13.36 11.78
C LEU A 38 7.68 14.20 12.24
N ALA A 39 7.88 15.13 13.15
CA ALA A 39 6.84 16.06 13.64
C ALA A 39 6.27 16.95 12.52
N ASP A 40 7.01 17.17 11.44
CA ASP A 40 6.57 17.97 10.29
C ASP A 40 5.63 17.21 9.34
N PHE A 41 5.40 15.92 9.56
CA PHE A 41 4.68 15.06 8.60
C PHE A 41 3.30 15.61 8.23
N ALA A 42 2.48 16.00 9.22
CA ALA A 42 1.15 16.56 8.97
C ALA A 42 1.24 17.83 8.12
N ARG A 43 2.15 18.76 8.46
CA ARG A 43 2.35 20.01 7.72
C ARG A 43 2.79 19.76 6.25
N LEU A 44 3.62 18.75 6.02
CA LEU A 44 4.05 18.37 4.67
C LEU A 44 2.87 17.79 3.86
N LYS A 45 2.01 16.97 4.48
CA LYS A 45 0.77 16.46 3.84
C LYS A 45 -0.20 17.58 3.49
N ASP A 46 -0.39 18.56 4.38
CA ASP A 46 -1.26 19.71 4.12
C ASP A 46 -0.77 20.57 2.93
N ASN A 47 0.52 20.45 2.58
CA ASN A 47 1.15 21.14 1.46
C ASN A 47 1.55 20.18 0.32
N ALA A 48 0.82 19.08 0.16
CA ALA A 48 1.13 17.99 -0.78
C ALA A 48 1.38 18.46 -2.22
N GLN A 49 0.72 19.53 -2.66
CA GLN A 49 0.85 20.11 -4.00
C GLN A 49 2.27 20.60 -4.33
N ASN A 50 3.10 20.83 -3.32
CA ASN A 50 4.47 21.30 -3.51
C ASN A 50 5.49 20.16 -3.73
N PHE A 51 5.06 18.93 -3.51
CA PHE A 51 5.94 17.76 -3.49
C PHE A 51 5.49 16.68 -4.49
N LYS A 52 6.45 15.94 -5.00
CA LYS A 52 6.22 14.77 -5.86
C LYS A 52 5.91 13.52 -5.02
N ASN A 53 6.66 13.32 -3.93
CA ASN A 53 6.47 12.25 -2.95
C ASN A 53 7.20 12.59 -1.64
N LEU A 54 6.79 11.90 -0.57
CA LEU A 54 7.51 11.88 0.70
C LEU A 54 8.27 10.55 0.85
N ARG A 55 9.46 10.60 1.47
CA ARG A 55 10.22 9.44 1.91
C ARG A 55 10.37 9.50 3.42
N VAL A 56 9.68 8.64 4.13
CA VAL A 56 9.73 8.58 5.59
C VAL A 56 10.70 7.48 6.00
N TYR A 57 11.78 7.88 6.64
CA TYR A 57 12.80 6.98 7.14
C TYR A 57 12.55 6.70 8.62
N LEU A 58 12.48 5.44 8.98
CA LEU A 58 12.16 4.99 10.33
C LEU A 58 13.14 3.93 10.82
N ASN A 59 13.57 4.05 12.06
CA ASN A 59 14.23 2.97 12.77
C ASN A 59 13.15 1.98 13.26
N ASN A 60 12.83 1.03 12.42
CA ASN A 60 11.77 0.05 12.65
C ASN A 60 12.20 -1.34 12.17
N GLU A 61 12.18 -2.32 13.05
CA GLU A 61 12.65 -3.69 12.75
C GLU A 61 11.82 -4.40 11.68
N ASN A 62 10.53 -4.09 11.51
CA ASN A 62 9.72 -4.67 10.45
C ASN A 62 10.13 -4.13 9.07
N LEU A 63 10.41 -2.82 8.97
CA LEU A 63 10.95 -2.24 7.73
C LEU A 63 12.35 -2.77 7.41
N LYS A 64 13.18 -3.00 8.45
CA LYS A 64 14.49 -3.61 8.28
C LYS A 64 14.40 -5.03 7.74
N ALA A 65 13.44 -5.80 8.26
CA ALA A 65 13.27 -7.21 7.89
C ALA A 65 12.79 -7.43 6.45
N ILE A 66 12.13 -6.45 5.84
CA ILE A 66 11.65 -6.54 4.45
C ILE A 66 12.61 -5.91 3.43
N GLN A 67 13.76 -5.41 3.85
CA GLN A 67 14.73 -4.88 2.90
C GLN A 67 15.12 -5.93 1.84
N PRO A 68 15.31 -5.56 0.56
CA PRO A 68 15.39 -4.19 0.02
C PRO A 68 14.04 -3.57 -0.38
N LEU A 69 12.91 -4.19 -0.04
CA LEU A 69 11.59 -3.65 -0.38
C LEU A 69 11.33 -2.31 0.32
N VAL A 70 10.59 -1.47 -0.35
CA VAL A 70 10.10 -0.18 0.15
C VAL A 70 8.57 -0.21 0.12
N LEU A 71 7.93 0.04 1.25
CA LEU A 71 6.47 0.20 1.27
C LEU A 71 6.10 1.58 0.74
N VAL A 72 5.13 1.63 -0.15
CA VAL A 72 4.60 2.89 -0.68
C VAL A 72 3.12 2.98 -0.36
N ASP A 73 2.76 3.94 0.50
CA ASP A 73 1.36 4.30 0.73
C ASP A 73 0.90 5.18 -0.44
N MET A 74 -0.07 4.66 -1.20
CA MET A 74 -0.57 5.28 -2.41
C MET A 74 -1.86 6.05 -2.14
N PRO A 75 -2.17 7.11 -2.93
CA PRO A 75 -3.49 7.72 -2.92
C PRO A 75 -4.58 6.65 -3.10
N GLY A 76 -5.64 6.71 -2.28
CA GLY A 76 -6.75 5.76 -2.38
C GLY A 76 -7.50 5.90 -3.70
N PHE A 77 -8.36 4.92 -4.00
CA PHE A 77 -9.17 4.89 -5.24
C PHE A 77 -10.20 6.02 -5.32
N ASP A 78 -10.50 6.68 -4.19
CA ASP A 78 -11.37 7.86 -4.13
C ASP A 78 -10.63 9.19 -4.42
N ALA A 79 -9.30 9.14 -4.58
CA ALA A 79 -8.53 10.29 -5.02
C ALA A 79 -8.86 10.62 -6.50
N PRO A 80 -8.66 11.89 -6.96
CA PRO A 80 -8.80 12.21 -8.36
C PRO A 80 -7.98 11.25 -9.23
N ILE A 81 -8.62 10.67 -10.25
CA ILE A 81 -8.05 9.61 -11.10
C ILE A 81 -6.68 10.00 -11.67
N GLU A 82 -6.50 11.27 -12.04
CA GLU A 82 -5.23 11.79 -12.56
C GLU A 82 -4.08 11.66 -11.56
N ASN A 83 -4.32 12.00 -10.29
CA ASN A 83 -3.31 11.91 -9.23
C ASN A 83 -2.96 10.45 -8.91
N HIS A 84 -3.98 9.58 -8.88
CA HIS A 84 -3.79 8.16 -8.64
C HIS A 84 -2.98 7.50 -9.76
N ASN A 85 -3.37 7.70 -11.02
CA ASN A 85 -2.67 7.16 -12.17
C ASN A 85 -1.23 7.68 -12.26
N GLN A 86 -1.00 8.97 -12.01
CA GLN A 86 0.33 9.55 -12.03
C GLN A 86 1.22 8.96 -10.94
N ALA A 87 0.65 8.70 -9.75
CA ALA A 87 1.38 8.05 -8.67
C ALA A 87 1.79 6.62 -9.05
N ILE A 88 0.88 5.81 -9.59
CA ILE A 88 1.19 4.45 -10.07
C ILE A 88 2.29 4.47 -11.14
N LEU A 89 2.14 5.30 -12.18
CA LEU A 89 3.10 5.38 -13.28
C LEU A 89 4.53 5.72 -12.80
N ASN A 90 4.66 6.56 -11.78
CA ASN A 90 5.97 6.90 -11.20
C ASN A 90 6.71 5.71 -10.57
N TYR A 91 5.99 4.64 -10.23
CA TYR A 91 6.57 3.46 -9.57
C TYR A 91 6.66 2.24 -10.50
N LEU A 92 5.87 2.15 -11.57
CA LEU A 92 5.83 0.96 -12.44
C LEU A 92 7.22 0.56 -12.96
N GLU A 93 8.05 1.51 -13.34
CA GLU A 93 9.41 1.27 -13.85
C GLU A 93 10.41 0.80 -12.78
N ARG A 94 10.00 0.78 -11.51
CA ARG A 94 10.90 0.47 -10.38
C ARG A 94 10.77 -0.96 -9.86
N GLY A 95 10.00 -1.80 -10.55
CA GLY A 95 9.66 -3.13 -10.06
C GLY A 95 8.68 -3.04 -8.90
N VAL A 96 7.39 -3.25 -9.17
CA VAL A 96 6.31 -3.01 -8.19
C VAL A 96 5.54 -4.29 -7.93
N PHE A 97 5.26 -4.54 -6.67
CA PHE A 97 4.28 -5.52 -6.20
C PHE A 97 3.15 -4.79 -5.49
N PHE A 98 1.92 -5.10 -5.85
CA PHE A 98 0.75 -4.40 -5.33
C PHE A 98 0.13 -5.15 -4.16
N VAL A 99 -0.29 -4.41 -3.13
CA VAL A 99 -1.08 -4.96 -2.03
C VAL A 99 -2.40 -4.20 -1.97
N PHE A 100 -3.48 -4.89 -2.31
CA PHE A 100 -4.84 -4.35 -2.14
C PHE A 100 -5.29 -4.54 -0.71
N LEU A 101 -5.93 -3.52 -0.16
CA LEU A 101 -6.40 -3.50 1.21
C LEU A 101 -7.86 -3.06 1.26
N THR A 102 -8.75 -3.94 1.74
CA THR A 102 -10.14 -3.59 2.07
C THR A 102 -10.36 -3.65 3.57
N SER A 103 -11.38 -2.93 4.06
CA SER A 103 -11.80 -3.05 5.45
C SER A 103 -12.76 -4.23 5.61
N ILE A 104 -12.72 -4.90 6.77
CA ILE A 104 -13.72 -5.90 7.13
C ILE A 104 -15.14 -5.31 7.16
N GLU A 105 -15.27 -4.00 7.37
CA GLU A 105 -16.54 -3.30 7.40
C GLU A 105 -17.16 -3.17 6.00
N ASP A 106 -16.33 -3.04 4.96
CA ASP A 106 -16.76 -2.99 3.56
C ASP A 106 -17.17 -4.39 3.06
N GLY A 107 -16.47 -5.41 3.48
CA GLY A 107 -16.78 -6.83 3.29
C GLY A 107 -16.95 -7.26 1.84
N ASN A 108 -16.31 -6.54 0.88
CA ASN A 108 -16.36 -6.87 -0.54
C ASN A 108 -15.22 -6.19 -1.33
N ILE A 109 -15.06 -6.58 -2.59
CA ILE A 109 -14.16 -5.93 -3.54
C ILE A 109 -14.97 -4.85 -4.29
N THR A 110 -14.53 -3.59 -4.19
CA THR A 110 -15.21 -2.49 -4.89
C THR A 110 -14.98 -2.54 -6.41
N LEU A 111 -15.86 -1.87 -7.17
CA LEU A 111 -15.69 -1.77 -8.62
C LEU A 111 -14.39 -1.07 -9.03
N SER A 112 -13.96 -0.08 -8.23
CA SER A 112 -12.68 0.59 -8.46
C SER A 112 -11.51 -0.36 -8.26
N MET A 113 -11.53 -1.19 -7.21
CA MET A 113 -10.51 -2.22 -6.99
C MET A 113 -10.51 -3.25 -8.13
N LYS A 114 -11.66 -3.74 -8.56
CA LYS A 114 -11.76 -4.70 -9.67
C LYS A 114 -11.09 -4.15 -10.93
N ARG A 115 -11.39 -2.91 -11.28
CA ARG A 115 -10.77 -2.26 -12.45
C ARG A 115 -9.25 -2.16 -12.34
N GLU A 116 -8.73 -1.82 -11.16
CA GLU A 116 -7.28 -1.74 -10.98
C GLU A 116 -6.60 -3.11 -10.98
N ILE A 117 -7.24 -4.15 -10.44
CA ILE A 117 -6.74 -5.53 -10.55
C ILE A 117 -6.68 -5.96 -12.01
N ASP A 118 -7.74 -5.71 -12.80
CA ASP A 118 -7.75 -5.96 -14.25
C ASP A 118 -6.58 -5.27 -14.97
N ASN A 119 -6.37 -3.99 -14.68
CA ASN A 119 -5.27 -3.21 -15.26
C ASN A 119 -3.90 -3.83 -14.93
N LEU A 120 -3.69 -4.28 -13.69
CA LEU A 120 -2.43 -4.91 -13.27
C LEU A 120 -2.21 -6.27 -13.95
N GLN A 121 -3.26 -7.07 -14.08
CA GLN A 121 -3.17 -8.36 -14.78
C GLN A 121 -2.82 -8.17 -16.26
N GLN A 122 -3.40 -7.16 -16.93
CA GLN A 122 -3.09 -6.85 -18.34
C GLN A 122 -1.60 -6.50 -18.56
N ILE A 123 -0.94 -5.92 -17.56
CA ILE A 123 0.50 -5.62 -17.62
C ILE A 123 1.37 -6.69 -16.94
N GLY A 124 0.79 -7.83 -16.58
CA GLY A 124 1.51 -8.97 -16.01
C GLY A 124 2.07 -8.73 -14.60
N LYS A 125 1.49 -7.81 -13.82
CA LYS A 125 1.95 -7.52 -12.45
C LYS A 125 1.21 -8.37 -11.42
N GLY A 126 1.97 -8.94 -10.47
CA GLY A 126 1.41 -9.67 -9.35
C GLY A 126 0.87 -8.75 -8.25
N PHE A 127 -0.08 -9.29 -7.49
CA PHE A 127 -0.62 -8.59 -6.32
C PHE A 127 -0.88 -9.55 -5.16
N ALA A 128 -1.09 -8.99 -3.98
CA ALA A 128 -1.65 -9.66 -2.82
C ALA A 128 -2.90 -8.93 -2.34
N PHE A 129 -3.73 -9.63 -1.58
CA PHE A 129 -4.96 -9.06 -1.03
C PHE A 129 -4.97 -9.18 0.49
N CYS A 130 -5.42 -8.10 1.16
CA CYS A 130 -5.50 -8.03 2.62
C CYS A 130 -6.86 -7.51 3.06
N ILE A 131 -7.34 -8.02 4.19
CA ILE A 131 -8.53 -7.53 4.89
C ILE A 131 -8.08 -6.91 6.20
N SER A 132 -8.32 -5.62 6.37
CA SER A 132 -7.93 -4.85 7.56
C SER A 132 -9.05 -4.75 8.59
N LYS A 133 -8.69 -4.29 9.80
CA LYS A 133 -9.62 -4.05 10.92
C LYS A 133 -10.40 -5.31 11.35
N THR A 134 -9.82 -6.48 11.20
CA THR A 134 -10.50 -7.74 11.52
C THR A 134 -10.87 -7.86 12.98
N ASN A 135 -10.18 -7.12 13.86
CA ASN A 135 -10.53 -7.00 15.29
C ASN A 135 -11.90 -6.35 15.56
N LEU A 136 -12.55 -5.74 14.55
CA LEU A 136 -13.87 -5.10 14.71
C LEU A 136 -15.05 -6.07 14.50
N ARG A 137 -14.79 -7.33 14.18
CA ARG A 137 -15.82 -8.36 13.96
C ARG A 137 -15.51 -9.65 14.71
N ALA A 138 -16.55 -10.45 14.93
CA ALA A 138 -16.37 -11.79 15.48
C ALA A 138 -15.61 -12.70 14.50
N PRO A 139 -14.86 -13.70 14.99
CA PRO A 139 -14.06 -14.59 14.12
C PRO A 139 -14.87 -15.26 13.00
N ASP A 140 -16.12 -15.68 13.29
CA ASP A 140 -16.98 -16.33 12.30
C ASP A 140 -17.38 -15.36 11.17
N ASP A 141 -17.67 -14.09 11.51
CA ASP A 141 -17.96 -13.05 10.53
C ASP A 141 -16.71 -12.74 9.66
N VAL A 142 -15.54 -12.70 10.30
CA VAL A 142 -14.27 -12.50 9.58
C VAL A 142 -14.03 -13.63 8.58
N ASN A 143 -14.23 -14.88 9.00
CA ASN A 143 -14.08 -16.04 8.12
C ASN A 143 -15.08 -15.99 6.94
N ALA A 144 -16.34 -15.63 7.20
CA ALA A 144 -17.36 -15.52 6.16
C ALA A 144 -17.01 -14.43 5.14
N VAL A 145 -16.52 -13.28 5.58
CA VAL A 145 -16.08 -12.20 4.68
C VAL A 145 -14.83 -12.62 3.91
N GLN A 146 -13.86 -13.26 4.53
CA GLN A 146 -12.66 -13.76 3.87
C GLN A 146 -13.00 -14.76 2.77
N GLN A 147 -13.89 -15.72 3.05
CA GLN A 147 -14.33 -16.70 2.06
C GLN A 147 -15.04 -16.03 0.88
N LYS A 148 -15.97 -15.11 1.15
CA LYS A 148 -16.66 -14.35 0.10
C LYS A 148 -15.70 -13.59 -0.81
N ILE A 149 -14.68 -12.92 -0.22
CA ILE A 149 -13.68 -12.19 -0.99
C ILE A 149 -12.80 -13.16 -1.79
N ALA A 150 -12.44 -14.32 -1.21
CA ALA A 150 -11.68 -15.35 -1.92
C ALA A 150 -12.45 -15.86 -3.16
N GLU A 151 -13.73 -16.19 -3.03
CA GLU A 151 -14.60 -16.58 -4.12
C GLU A 151 -14.65 -15.49 -5.22
N GLN A 152 -14.84 -14.22 -4.84
CA GLN A 152 -14.83 -13.11 -5.81
C GLN A 152 -13.49 -12.94 -6.53
N LEU A 153 -12.37 -13.13 -5.83
CA LEU A 153 -11.03 -13.02 -6.43
C LEU A 153 -10.73 -14.20 -7.37
N GLU A 154 -11.19 -15.40 -7.02
CA GLU A 154 -11.05 -16.58 -7.86
C GLU A 154 -11.92 -16.45 -9.11
N ASP A 155 -13.21 -16.13 -8.95
CA ASP A 155 -14.18 -16.05 -10.05
C ASP A 155 -13.84 -14.93 -11.05
N ASP A 156 -13.43 -13.76 -10.56
CA ASP A 156 -13.20 -12.58 -11.41
C ASP A 156 -11.77 -12.51 -11.96
N PHE A 157 -10.77 -13.12 -11.29
CA PHE A 157 -9.34 -12.86 -11.56
C PHE A 157 -8.44 -14.09 -11.54
N ASP A 158 -8.99 -15.29 -11.40
CA ASP A 158 -8.25 -16.55 -11.23
C ASP A 158 -7.23 -16.47 -10.05
N TYR A 159 -7.49 -15.64 -9.05
CA TYR A 159 -6.60 -15.45 -7.93
C TYR A 159 -6.84 -16.48 -6.83
N THR A 160 -5.85 -17.35 -6.62
CA THR A 160 -5.86 -18.38 -5.57
C THR A 160 -4.83 -18.11 -4.45
N GLY A 161 -4.31 -16.89 -4.40
CA GLY A 161 -3.32 -16.47 -3.41
C GLY A 161 -3.90 -16.33 -2.00
N GLN A 162 -3.03 -16.28 -1.00
CA GLN A 162 -3.43 -16.07 0.38
C GLN A 162 -3.98 -14.66 0.58
N ILE A 163 -5.13 -14.55 1.28
CA ILE A 163 -5.68 -13.28 1.77
C ILE A 163 -5.21 -13.09 3.20
N ALA A 164 -4.43 -12.03 3.45
CA ALA A 164 -3.95 -11.72 4.79
C ALA A 164 -5.02 -11.00 5.61
N LEU A 165 -5.23 -11.48 6.83
CA LEU A 165 -6.09 -10.82 7.82
C LEU A 165 -5.21 -9.91 8.69
N LEU A 166 -5.58 -8.64 8.80
CA LEU A 166 -4.84 -7.62 9.53
C LEU A 166 -5.72 -7.01 10.62
N ASP A 167 -5.19 -7.05 11.83
CA ASP A 167 -5.75 -6.40 13.01
C ASP A 167 -4.75 -5.40 13.61
N MET A 168 -4.95 -4.96 14.85
CA MET A 168 -4.04 -4.04 15.53
C MET A 168 -2.68 -4.66 15.86
N ASP A 169 -2.60 -6.00 15.92
CA ASP A 169 -1.38 -6.78 16.19
C ASP A 169 -0.82 -7.44 14.91
N GLY A 170 -1.54 -7.28 13.78
CA GLY A 170 -1.49 -8.11 12.58
C GLY A 170 -0.43 -7.81 11.56
N GLY A 171 0.65 -7.15 11.91
CA GLY A 171 1.75 -6.95 10.97
C GLY A 171 2.41 -8.25 10.47
N ASN A 172 2.26 -9.36 11.16
CA ASN A 172 2.93 -10.61 10.83
C ASN A 172 2.42 -11.25 9.52
N ASN A 173 1.12 -11.24 9.27
CA ASN A 173 0.57 -11.83 8.05
C ASN A 173 1.00 -11.04 6.81
N LEU A 174 0.98 -9.72 6.86
CA LEU A 174 1.50 -8.86 5.80
C LEU A 174 3.01 -9.06 5.64
N LYS A 175 3.76 -9.13 6.73
CA LYS A 175 5.20 -9.39 6.70
C LYS A 175 5.52 -10.70 5.99
N ASN A 176 4.78 -11.78 6.26
CA ASN A 176 4.98 -13.07 5.58
C ASN A 176 4.78 -12.96 4.06
N ILE A 177 3.75 -12.22 3.61
CA ILE A 177 3.54 -11.94 2.18
C ILE A 177 4.73 -11.16 1.61
N LEU A 178 5.15 -10.09 2.27
CA LEU A 178 6.22 -9.22 1.77
C LEU A 178 7.59 -9.92 1.74
N THR A 179 7.88 -10.77 2.73
CA THR A 179 9.15 -11.53 2.74
C THR A 179 9.18 -12.67 1.71
N ALA A 180 8.02 -13.11 1.22
CA ALA A 180 7.93 -14.09 0.14
C ALA A 180 8.09 -13.44 -1.26
N VAL A 181 8.00 -12.12 -1.38
CA VAL A 181 8.25 -11.42 -2.65
C VAL A 181 9.73 -11.50 -3.00
N ASN A 182 10.03 -12.05 -4.18
CA ASN A 182 11.38 -12.06 -4.71
C ASN A 182 11.68 -10.71 -5.40
N PRO A 183 12.56 -9.86 -4.86
CA PRO A 183 12.83 -8.56 -5.45
C PRO A 183 13.37 -8.65 -6.89
N ASP A 184 14.16 -9.68 -7.21
CA ASP A 184 14.74 -9.85 -8.54
C ASP A 184 13.69 -10.17 -9.61
N GLU A 185 12.55 -10.73 -9.21
CA GLU A 185 11.45 -11.03 -10.13
C GLU A 185 10.60 -9.80 -10.47
N LEU A 186 10.60 -8.79 -9.61
CA LEU A 186 9.82 -7.57 -9.84
C LEU A 186 10.27 -6.80 -11.08
N PHE A 187 11.53 -6.99 -11.52
CA PHE A 187 12.11 -6.33 -12.70
C PHE A 187 12.04 -7.17 -13.97
N LYS A 188 11.73 -8.47 -13.88
CA LYS A 188 11.70 -9.37 -15.06
C LYS A 188 10.51 -9.12 -16.00
N LEU A 189 9.52 -8.36 -15.55
CA LEU A 189 8.31 -8.04 -16.32
C LEU A 189 8.38 -6.64 -16.97
N LEU A 190 9.54 -6.04 -17.00
CA LEU A 190 9.90 -4.84 -17.73
C LEU A 190 10.75 -5.24 -18.95
#